data_c863b1a5b678b3c6049ef58032e352a4
#
_entry.id   c863b1a5b678b3c6049ef58032e352a4
#
_cell.length_a   1.000
_cell.length_b   1.000
_cell.length_c   1.000
_cell.angle_alpha   90.00
_cell.angle_beta   90.00
_cell.angle_gamma   90.00
#
_symmetry.space_group_name_H-M   'P 1'
#
loop_
_entity.id
_entity.type
_entity.pdbx_description
1 polymer ?
#
loop_
_entity_poly.entity_id
_entity_poly.type
_entity_poly.pdbx_seq_one_letter_code
_entity_poly.pdbx_strand_id
1 'polypeptide(L)'
;NLTLNGRDFFGGNHQLLLENLGAYTVKDIAVYDKLGDRSQFVGRELPGDKMFTMDVRLKKEYLETWMLNAEAGGGTHDRYMGRLFLARNTSHSSIGMFANFNNLSDQGRPGQNTLWQQANKGEGEQRVQHAGMTYSVDGSRAGMKNSGDVLFSRIFTDVARSTIRTNLMPSNTTHEYSY
;
A
#
# COMPACT_ATOMS: atom_id res chain seq x y z
N ASN A 1 13.46 5.15 -8.29
CA ASN A 1 12.03 5.10 -8.52
C ASN A 1 11.65 3.80 -9.25
N LEU A 2 10.47 3.22 -8.96
CA LEU A 2 9.95 2.06 -9.68
C LEU A 2 8.74 2.50 -10.50
N THR A 3 8.72 2.11 -11.76
CA THR A 3 7.62 2.39 -12.68
C THR A 3 7.08 1.11 -13.28
N LEU A 4 5.84 1.14 -13.72
CA LEU A 4 5.22 0.07 -14.50
C LEU A 4 4.94 0.59 -15.91
N ASN A 5 5.60 -0.01 -16.92
CA ASN A 5 5.52 0.45 -18.31
C ASN A 5 5.77 1.97 -18.44
N GLY A 6 6.78 2.50 -17.72
CA GLY A 6 7.17 3.92 -17.72
C GLY A 6 6.32 4.84 -16.89
N ARG A 7 5.31 4.34 -16.16
CA ARG A 7 4.38 5.14 -15.34
C ARG A 7 4.57 4.88 -13.87
N ASP A 8 4.40 5.93 -13.08
CA ASP A 8 4.33 5.81 -11.63
C ASP A 8 2.98 5.17 -11.24
N PHE A 9 3.05 4.28 -10.25
CA PHE A 9 1.90 3.55 -9.75
C PHE A 9 1.78 3.78 -8.25
N PHE A 10 0.60 4.20 -7.78
CA PHE A 10 0.34 4.58 -6.38
C PHE A 10 1.38 5.53 -5.78
N GLY A 11 1.67 6.65 -6.48
CA GLY A 11 2.62 7.64 -5.97
C GLY A 11 4.05 7.11 -5.74
N GLY A 12 4.47 6.11 -6.53
CA GLY A 12 5.78 5.46 -6.37
C GLY A 12 5.80 4.36 -5.31
N ASN A 13 4.63 3.86 -4.88
CA ASN A 13 4.55 2.76 -3.93
C ASN A 13 4.91 1.42 -4.60
N HIS A 14 6.20 1.12 -4.56
CA HIS A 14 6.82 0.01 -5.26
C HIS A 14 6.37 -1.34 -4.74
N GLN A 15 6.13 -1.43 -3.45
CA GLN A 15 5.83 -2.68 -2.80
C GLN A 15 4.43 -3.18 -3.16
N LEU A 16 3.45 -2.27 -3.21
CA LEU A 16 2.11 -2.61 -3.64
C LEU A 16 2.10 -3.22 -5.04
N LEU A 17 2.91 -2.66 -5.94
CA LEU A 17 3.04 -3.18 -7.29
C LEU A 17 3.64 -4.59 -7.28
N LEU A 18 4.79 -4.77 -6.61
CA LEU A 18 5.52 -6.03 -6.61
C LEU A 18 4.78 -7.18 -5.92
N GLU A 19 4.03 -6.88 -4.85
CA GLU A 19 3.26 -7.89 -4.12
C GLU A 19 2.06 -8.42 -4.92
N ASN A 20 1.49 -7.58 -5.79
CA ASN A 20 0.29 -7.94 -6.55
C ASN A 20 0.59 -8.27 -8.02
N LEU A 21 1.82 -8.07 -8.46
CA LEU A 21 2.23 -8.38 -9.82
C LEU A 21 2.78 -9.80 -9.90
N GLY A 22 2.07 -10.68 -10.58
CA GLY A 22 2.57 -12.04 -10.81
C GLY A 22 3.82 -12.01 -11.69
N ALA A 23 4.89 -12.69 -11.27
CA ALA A 23 6.16 -12.74 -12.02
C ALA A 23 5.98 -13.21 -13.48
N TYR A 24 4.97 -14.03 -13.74
CA TYR A 24 4.64 -14.52 -15.08
C TYR A 24 4.13 -13.44 -16.04
N THR A 25 3.66 -12.30 -15.52
CA THR A 25 3.18 -11.16 -16.30
C THR A 25 4.32 -10.26 -16.78
N VAL A 26 5.48 -10.34 -16.12
CA VAL A 26 6.65 -9.50 -16.41
C VAL A 26 7.38 -10.02 -17.63
N LYS A 27 7.67 -9.13 -18.56
CA LYS A 27 8.48 -9.39 -19.74
C LYS A 27 9.97 -9.19 -19.45
N ASP A 28 10.30 -8.00 -19.01
CA ASP A 28 11.66 -7.58 -18.66
C ASP A 28 11.64 -6.44 -17.63
N ILE A 29 12.79 -6.14 -17.06
CA ILE A 29 13.00 -5.02 -16.16
C ILE A 29 14.08 -4.16 -16.78
N ALA A 30 13.73 -2.92 -17.11
CA ALA A 30 14.66 -1.92 -17.60
C ALA A 30 15.13 -1.02 -16.47
N VAL A 31 16.43 -0.78 -16.42
CA VAL A 31 17.03 0.12 -15.43
C VAL A 31 17.70 1.26 -16.17
N TYR A 32 17.30 2.49 -15.88
CA TYR A 32 17.83 3.67 -16.54
C TYR A 32 17.68 4.92 -15.66
N ASP A 33 18.45 5.94 -15.98
CA ASP A 33 18.30 7.26 -15.38
C ASP A 33 17.22 8.04 -16.12
N LYS A 34 16.10 8.31 -15.43
CA LYS A 34 15.01 9.15 -15.93
C LYS A 34 15.30 10.61 -15.59
N LEU A 35 15.04 11.50 -16.53
CA LEU A 35 15.02 12.93 -16.23
C LEU A 35 13.92 13.26 -15.24
N GLY A 36 14.25 14.00 -14.20
CA GLY A 36 13.27 14.46 -13.23
C GLY A 36 12.24 15.42 -13.84
N ASP A 37 11.17 15.69 -13.09
CA ASP A 37 10.05 16.50 -13.57
C ASP A 37 10.46 17.92 -13.99
N ARG A 38 11.48 18.49 -13.31
CA ARG A 38 12.00 19.81 -13.66
C ARG A 38 12.70 19.81 -15.01
N SER A 39 13.53 18.81 -15.27
CA SER A 39 14.22 18.63 -16.55
C SER A 39 13.22 18.35 -17.68
N GLN A 40 12.20 17.57 -17.42
CA GLN A 40 11.12 17.31 -18.38
C GLN A 40 10.33 18.58 -18.71
N PHE A 41 10.02 19.40 -17.70
CA PHE A 41 9.28 20.66 -17.89
C PHE A 41 10.08 21.69 -18.71
N VAL A 42 11.39 21.78 -18.46
CA VAL A 42 12.27 22.75 -19.15
C VAL A 42 12.73 22.23 -20.52
N GLY A 43 12.52 20.93 -20.80
CA GLY A 43 12.95 20.29 -22.06
C GLY A 43 14.47 20.12 -22.19
N ARG A 44 15.21 20.25 -21.09
CA ARG A 44 16.67 20.04 -21.05
C ARG A 44 17.09 19.40 -19.73
N GLU A 45 18.19 18.67 -19.77
CA GLU A 45 18.79 18.05 -18.58
C GLU A 45 19.30 19.14 -17.61
N LEU A 46 18.85 19.08 -16.36
CA LEU A 46 19.32 19.93 -15.27
C LEU A 46 20.27 19.13 -14.36
N PRO A 47 21.38 19.75 -13.89
CA PRO A 47 22.30 19.10 -12.98
C PRO A 47 21.59 18.62 -11.69
N GLY A 48 21.76 17.35 -11.35
CA GLY A 48 21.18 16.76 -10.13
C GLY A 48 19.72 16.35 -10.23
N ASP A 49 19.07 16.48 -11.38
CA ASP A 49 17.66 16.12 -11.60
C ASP A 49 17.49 14.78 -12.34
N LYS A 50 18.45 13.86 -12.19
CA LYS A 50 18.36 12.48 -12.64
C LYS A 50 17.84 11.59 -11.54
N MET A 51 16.88 10.75 -11.86
CA MET A 51 16.33 9.73 -10.95
C MET A 51 16.61 8.34 -11.50
N PHE A 52 17.36 7.56 -10.74
CA PHE A 52 17.53 6.14 -11.02
C PHE A 52 16.17 5.47 -11.00
N THR A 53 15.78 4.90 -12.14
CA THR A 53 14.45 4.32 -12.33
C THR A 53 14.56 2.89 -12.78
N MET A 54 13.81 2.01 -12.11
CA MET A 54 13.60 0.64 -12.51
C MET A 54 12.19 0.55 -13.11
N ASP A 55 12.08 0.18 -14.36
CA ASP A 55 10.82 0.05 -15.08
C ASP A 55 10.48 -1.42 -15.30
N VAL A 56 9.40 -1.86 -14.68
CA VAL A 56 8.86 -3.20 -14.87
C VAL A 56 7.97 -3.19 -16.11
N ARG A 57 8.36 -3.94 -17.13
CA ARG A 57 7.61 -4.03 -18.38
C ARG A 57 6.79 -5.29 -18.41
N LEU A 58 5.51 -5.14 -18.71
CA LEU A 58 4.61 -6.27 -18.86
C LEU A 58 4.71 -6.87 -20.26
N LYS A 59 4.41 -8.16 -20.36
CA LYS A 59 4.18 -8.82 -21.65
C LYS A 59 2.98 -8.20 -22.34
N LYS A 60 2.95 -8.22 -23.67
CA LYS A 60 1.87 -7.62 -24.48
C LYS A 60 0.47 -8.14 -24.12
N GLU A 61 0.38 -9.40 -23.77
CA GLU A 61 -0.85 -10.10 -23.33
C GLU A 61 -1.46 -9.51 -22.05
N TYR A 62 -0.61 -8.87 -21.20
CA TYR A 62 -1.01 -8.30 -19.92
C TYR A 62 -1.07 -6.77 -19.90
N LEU A 63 -0.81 -6.12 -21.04
CA LEU A 63 -0.82 -4.65 -21.12
C LEU A 63 -2.20 -4.03 -20.92
N GLU A 64 -3.28 -4.73 -21.26
CA GLU A 64 -4.66 -4.25 -21.17
C GLU A 64 -5.54 -5.14 -20.27
N THR A 65 -4.91 -5.79 -19.28
CA THR A 65 -5.55 -6.79 -18.44
C THR A 65 -5.95 -6.19 -17.09
N TRP A 66 -7.01 -6.75 -16.51
CA TRP A 66 -7.36 -6.55 -15.12
C TRP A 66 -6.52 -7.46 -14.23
N MET A 67 -5.92 -6.88 -13.21
CA MET A 67 -5.30 -7.62 -12.10
C MET A 67 -6.22 -7.53 -10.89
N LEU A 68 -6.60 -8.67 -10.35
CA LEU A 68 -7.46 -8.77 -9.19
C LEU A 68 -6.81 -9.72 -8.17
N ASN A 69 -6.66 -9.24 -6.96
CA ASN A 69 -6.32 -10.06 -5.81
C ASN A 69 -7.35 -9.79 -4.71
N ALA A 70 -8.01 -10.82 -4.23
CA ALA A 70 -9.03 -10.71 -3.20
C ALA A 70 -8.83 -11.81 -2.16
N GLU A 71 -8.84 -11.41 -0.91
CA GLU A 71 -8.74 -12.30 0.24
C GLU A 71 -9.91 -12.01 1.19
N ALA A 72 -10.50 -13.07 1.72
CA ALA A 72 -11.51 -12.96 2.77
C ALA A 72 -11.29 -14.07 3.80
N GLY A 73 -11.42 -13.74 5.06
CA GLY A 73 -11.27 -14.70 6.15
C GLY A 73 -12.22 -14.39 7.30
N GLY A 74 -12.64 -15.44 7.97
CA GLY A 74 -13.44 -15.38 9.19
C GLY A 74 -12.85 -16.29 10.26
N GLY A 75 -13.01 -15.91 11.52
CA GLY A 75 -12.49 -16.67 12.66
C GLY A 75 -13.48 -16.73 13.81
N THR A 76 -13.11 -17.41 14.87
CA THR A 76 -13.85 -17.44 16.13
C THR A 76 -13.89 -16.04 16.77
N HIS A 77 -14.88 -15.76 17.61
CA HIS A 77 -15.03 -14.47 18.30
C HIS A 77 -15.25 -13.30 17.33
N ASP A 78 -16.10 -13.51 16.32
CA ASP A 78 -16.46 -12.49 15.33
C ASP A 78 -15.28 -11.84 14.60
N ARG A 79 -14.17 -12.58 14.48
CA ARG A 79 -12.99 -12.12 13.72
C ARG A 79 -13.24 -12.22 12.24
N TYR A 80 -12.93 -11.14 11.54
CA TYR A 80 -13.04 -11.06 10.08
C TYR A 80 -11.89 -10.29 9.44
N MET A 81 -11.60 -10.62 8.21
CA MET A 81 -10.73 -9.85 7.34
C MET A 81 -11.22 -9.89 5.90
N GLY A 82 -11.04 -8.79 5.22
CA GLY A 82 -11.28 -8.68 3.79
C GLY A 82 -10.25 -7.75 3.17
N ARG A 83 -9.57 -8.21 2.12
CA ARG A 83 -8.60 -7.45 1.35
C ARG A 83 -8.93 -7.54 -0.12
N LEU A 84 -8.82 -6.41 -0.79
CA LEU A 84 -9.07 -6.32 -2.22
C LEU A 84 -7.97 -5.47 -2.85
N PHE A 85 -7.42 -5.95 -3.93
CA PHE A 85 -6.58 -5.17 -4.83
C PHE A 85 -7.10 -5.35 -6.25
N LEU A 86 -7.32 -4.25 -6.95
CA LEU A 86 -7.77 -4.22 -8.32
C LEU A 86 -6.90 -3.23 -9.09
N ALA A 87 -6.35 -3.63 -10.21
CA ALA A 87 -5.61 -2.72 -11.08
C ALA A 87 -5.90 -3.02 -12.55
N ARG A 88 -5.90 -1.97 -13.35
CA ARG A 88 -5.96 -2.04 -14.80
C ARG A 88 -4.94 -1.10 -15.40
N ASN A 89 -4.12 -1.63 -16.29
CA ASN A 89 -3.21 -0.85 -17.09
C ASN A 89 -3.62 -0.94 -18.55
N THR A 90 -3.58 0.19 -19.22
CA THR A 90 -3.75 0.28 -20.68
C THR A 90 -2.57 1.05 -21.27
N SER A 91 -2.48 1.14 -22.58
CA SER A 91 -1.45 1.94 -23.26
C SER A 91 -1.49 3.43 -22.86
N HIS A 92 -2.64 3.96 -22.45
CA HIS A 92 -2.83 5.39 -22.15
C HIS A 92 -3.32 5.69 -20.74
N SER A 93 -3.71 4.69 -19.97
CA SER A 93 -4.24 4.89 -18.62
C SER A 93 -3.82 3.78 -17.66
N SER A 94 -3.74 4.13 -16.39
CA SER A 94 -3.53 3.19 -15.29
C SER A 94 -4.50 3.54 -14.18
N ILE A 95 -5.24 2.55 -13.68
CA ILE A 95 -6.14 2.69 -12.54
C ILE A 95 -5.80 1.59 -11.55
N GLY A 96 -5.72 1.93 -10.27
CA GLY A 96 -5.54 0.98 -9.19
C GLY A 96 -6.46 1.30 -8.03
N MET A 97 -6.95 0.27 -7.38
CA MET A 97 -7.79 0.36 -6.18
C MET A 97 -7.35 -0.68 -5.16
N PHE A 98 -7.44 -0.35 -3.91
CA PHE A 98 -7.28 -1.31 -2.83
C PHE A 98 -8.25 -1.06 -1.68
N ALA A 99 -8.56 -2.10 -0.94
CA ALA A 99 -9.32 -2.03 0.29
C ALA A 99 -8.81 -3.07 1.30
N ASN A 100 -8.81 -2.70 2.57
CA ASN A 100 -8.51 -3.59 3.69
C ASN A 100 -9.50 -3.29 4.82
N PHE A 101 -10.30 -4.29 5.19
CA PHE A 101 -11.29 -4.23 6.26
C PHE A 101 -11.06 -5.40 7.20
N ASN A 102 -10.68 -5.13 8.44
CA ASN A 102 -10.45 -6.18 9.40
C ASN A 102 -10.66 -5.72 10.85
N ASN A 103 -10.84 -6.68 11.75
CA ASN A 103 -10.81 -6.49 13.18
C ASN A 103 -9.71 -7.35 13.85
N LEU A 104 -8.64 -7.60 13.11
CA LEU A 104 -7.49 -8.38 13.55
C LEU A 104 -6.32 -7.50 14.03
N SER A 105 -6.55 -6.20 14.19
CA SER A 105 -5.49 -5.20 14.45
C SER A 105 -4.44 -5.14 13.32
N ASP A 106 -4.81 -5.54 12.12
CA ASP A 106 -3.94 -5.48 10.96
C ASP A 106 -4.06 -4.11 10.29
N GLN A 107 -3.12 -3.23 10.60
CA GLN A 107 -3.01 -1.91 10.00
C GLN A 107 -2.25 -1.93 8.66
N GLY A 108 -1.93 -3.12 8.15
CA GLY A 108 -1.23 -3.28 6.89
C GLY A 108 -1.96 -2.53 5.78
N ARG A 109 -1.29 -1.57 5.19
CA ARG A 109 -1.70 -0.93 3.95
C ARG A 109 -0.96 -1.62 2.83
N PRO A 110 -1.62 -1.94 1.73
CA PRO A 110 -0.91 -2.37 0.55
C PRO A 110 0.22 -1.38 0.26
N GLY A 111 1.46 -1.88 0.16
CA GLY A 111 2.62 -1.07 -0.18
C GLY A 111 3.36 -0.39 0.96
N GLN A 112 3.07 -0.63 2.21
CA GLN A 112 3.98 -0.36 3.31
C GLN A 112 4.85 -1.59 3.57
N ASN A 113 6.12 -1.36 3.95
CA ASN A 113 7.27 -2.29 4.08
C ASN A 113 7.07 -3.60 4.84
N THR A 114 5.88 -4.11 4.92
CA THR A 114 5.55 -5.39 5.51
C THR A 114 4.56 -6.07 4.59
N LEU A 115 4.95 -7.20 4.07
CA LEU A 115 4.01 -8.26 3.68
C LEU A 115 2.85 -8.21 4.65
N TRP A 116 1.64 -7.98 4.27
CA TRP A 116 0.42 -8.04 5.10
C TRP A 116 0.64 -8.58 6.55
N GLN A 117 1.80 -8.30 7.13
CA GLN A 117 2.15 -8.71 8.48
C GLN A 117 1.43 -7.77 9.44
N GLN A 118 0.89 -8.35 10.49
CA GLN A 118 0.37 -7.62 11.63
C GLN A 118 1.38 -6.54 12.05
N ALA A 119 1.17 -5.32 11.58
CA ALA A 119 1.93 -4.20 12.08
C ALA A 119 1.65 -4.10 13.58
N ASN A 120 2.70 -4.13 14.38
CA ASN A 120 2.74 -4.01 15.82
C ASN A 120 1.36 -3.99 16.48
N LYS A 121 1.01 -5.08 17.17
CA LYS A 121 -0.17 -5.11 18.00
C LYS A 121 -0.09 -3.93 18.98
N GLY A 122 -0.77 -2.84 18.66
CA GLY A 122 -1.08 -1.83 19.65
C GLY A 122 -1.86 -2.49 20.80
N GLU A 123 -1.79 -1.91 21.97
CA GLU A 123 -2.63 -2.35 23.08
C GLU A 123 -4.10 -2.25 22.65
N GLY A 124 -4.87 -3.33 22.82
CA GLY A 124 -6.30 -3.36 22.55
C GLY A 124 -6.71 -3.98 21.21
N GLU A 125 -8.01 -4.06 21.01
CA GLU A 125 -8.63 -4.53 19.79
C GLU A 125 -8.80 -3.39 18.79
N GLN A 126 -8.31 -3.56 17.58
CA GLN A 126 -8.42 -2.53 16.55
C GLN A 126 -9.26 -3.03 15.38
N ARG A 127 -10.19 -2.19 14.96
CA ARG A 127 -10.93 -2.35 13.70
C ARG A 127 -10.34 -1.39 12.68
N VAL A 128 -9.87 -1.92 11.59
CA VAL A 128 -9.14 -1.18 10.56
C VAL A 128 -9.96 -1.15 9.28
N GLN A 129 -10.07 0.03 8.69
CA GLN A 129 -10.70 0.26 7.39
C GLN A 129 -9.80 1.16 6.58
N HIS A 130 -9.18 0.59 5.55
CA HIS A 130 -8.37 1.32 4.59
C HIS A 130 -8.92 1.10 3.20
N ALA A 131 -9.04 2.15 2.42
CA ALA A 131 -9.36 2.06 1.00
C ALA A 131 -8.62 3.16 0.25
N GLY A 132 -8.22 2.86 -0.97
CA GLY A 132 -7.53 3.84 -1.79
C GLY A 132 -7.75 3.57 -3.27
N MET A 133 -7.64 4.64 -4.03
CA MET A 133 -7.71 4.63 -5.49
C MET A 133 -6.62 5.53 -6.05
N THR A 134 -5.99 5.08 -7.10
CA THR A 134 -5.07 5.89 -7.89
C THR A 134 -5.45 5.81 -9.36
N TYR A 135 -5.21 6.88 -10.09
CA TYR A 135 -5.36 6.89 -11.53
C TYR A 135 -4.24 7.70 -12.19
N SER A 136 -3.88 7.33 -13.40
CA SER A 136 -2.99 8.09 -14.25
C SER A 136 -3.45 7.96 -15.70
N VAL A 137 -3.59 9.09 -16.38
CA VAL A 137 -4.03 9.15 -17.77
C VAL A 137 -3.09 10.03 -18.57
N ASP A 138 -2.59 9.51 -19.68
CA ASP A 138 -1.81 10.28 -20.65
C ASP A 138 -2.76 10.93 -21.63
N GLY A 139 -2.79 12.26 -21.67
CA GLY A 139 -3.65 13.02 -22.60
C GLY A 139 -3.17 12.89 -24.06
N SER A 140 -4.10 13.12 -24.98
CA SER A 140 -3.86 13.04 -26.42
C SER A 140 -2.85 14.06 -26.96
N ARG A 141 -2.52 15.10 -26.19
CA ARG A 141 -1.47 16.06 -26.52
C ARG A 141 -0.16 15.63 -25.88
N ALA A 142 0.92 15.65 -26.65
CA ALA A 142 2.25 15.31 -26.17
C ALA A 142 2.59 16.09 -24.88
N GLY A 143 2.87 15.37 -23.79
CA GLY A 143 3.27 15.92 -22.50
C GLY A 143 2.14 16.21 -21.51
N MET A 144 0.85 16.02 -21.84
CA MET A 144 -0.21 16.11 -20.85
C MET A 144 -0.34 14.79 -20.08
N LYS A 145 -0.04 14.83 -18.79
CA LYS A 145 -0.30 13.74 -17.85
C LYS A 145 -1.26 14.24 -16.78
N ASN A 146 -2.28 13.47 -16.49
CA ASN A 146 -3.20 13.71 -15.40
C ASN A 146 -3.16 12.49 -14.47
N SER A 147 -2.84 12.70 -13.20
CA SER A 147 -2.82 11.64 -12.21
C SER A 147 -3.35 12.13 -10.88
N GLY A 148 -3.92 11.25 -10.12
CA GLY A 148 -4.40 11.56 -8.79
C GLY A 148 -4.57 10.30 -7.96
N ASP A 149 -4.58 10.49 -6.64
CA ASP A 149 -4.81 9.45 -5.66
C ASP A 149 -5.76 9.93 -4.57
N VAL A 150 -6.53 9.00 -4.06
CA VAL A 150 -7.42 9.19 -2.91
C VAL A 150 -7.19 8.07 -1.93
N LEU A 151 -6.98 8.41 -0.67
CA LEU A 151 -6.79 7.45 0.41
C LEU A 151 -7.79 7.72 1.52
N PHE A 152 -8.55 6.71 1.88
CA PHE A 152 -9.40 6.68 3.07
C PHE A 152 -8.78 5.75 4.12
N SER A 153 -8.71 6.23 5.36
CA SER A 153 -8.17 5.45 6.48
C SER A 153 -8.99 5.73 7.73
N ARG A 154 -9.51 4.68 8.35
CA ARG A 154 -10.23 4.75 9.62
C ARG A 154 -9.79 3.60 10.52
N ILE A 155 -9.39 3.92 11.73
CA ILE A 155 -8.96 2.96 12.75
C ILE A 155 -9.76 3.24 14.02
N PHE A 156 -10.45 2.23 14.51
CA PHE A 156 -11.08 2.24 15.83
C PHE A 156 -10.25 1.38 16.75
N THR A 157 -9.89 1.91 17.90
CA THR A 157 -9.13 1.19 18.92
C THR A 157 -9.94 1.10 20.19
N ASP A 158 -10.12 -0.11 20.67
CA ASP A 158 -10.78 -0.41 21.94
C ASP A 158 -9.73 -0.96 22.90
N VAL A 159 -9.43 -0.22 23.97
CA VAL A 159 -8.39 -0.57 24.93
C VAL A 159 -9.01 -0.73 26.31
N ALA A 160 -9.02 -1.96 26.81
CA ALA A 160 -9.31 -2.25 28.20
C ALA A 160 -8.01 -2.61 28.93
N ARG A 161 -7.62 -1.79 29.92
CA ARG A 161 -6.42 -2.05 30.73
C ARG A 161 -6.85 -2.28 32.18
N SER A 162 -6.47 -3.40 32.72
CA SER A 162 -6.56 -3.65 34.16
C SER A 162 -5.15 -3.90 34.71
N THR A 163 -4.78 -3.20 35.77
CA THR A 163 -3.48 -3.35 36.42
C THR A 163 -3.68 -3.84 37.84
N ILE A 164 -3.13 -5.01 38.15
CA ILE A 164 -3.11 -5.56 39.51
C ILE A 164 -1.68 -5.42 40.02
N ARG A 165 -1.50 -4.59 41.06
CA ARG A 165 -0.21 -4.42 41.72
C ARG A 165 -0.25 -5.12 43.06
N THR A 166 0.61 -6.10 43.26
CA THR A 166 0.78 -6.79 44.53
C THR A 166 2.07 -6.32 45.19
N ASN A 167 1.99 -5.60 46.29
CA ASN A 167 3.14 -5.20 47.07
C ASN A 167 3.34 -6.22 48.17
N LEU A 168 4.45 -6.96 48.12
CA LEU A 168 4.86 -7.93 49.16
C LEU A 168 5.76 -7.20 50.15
N MET A 169 5.24 -6.92 51.31
CA MET A 169 6.06 -6.43 52.47
C MET A 169 6.25 -7.52 53.48
N PRO A 170 7.33 -7.51 54.26
CA PRO A 170 7.63 -8.57 55.20
C PRO A 170 6.54 -8.83 56.26
N SER A 171 5.65 -7.88 56.48
CA SER A 171 4.59 -7.96 57.50
C SER A 171 3.16 -7.76 56.96
N ASN A 172 2.99 -7.39 55.68
CA ASN A 172 1.66 -7.17 55.12
C ASN A 172 1.64 -7.27 53.57
N THR A 173 0.58 -7.80 53.01
CA THR A 173 0.37 -7.85 51.57
C THR A 173 -0.75 -6.92 51.21
N THR A 174 -0.48 -5.90 50.40
CA THR A 174 -1.48 -4.94 49.92
C THR A 174 -1.76 -5.18 48.44
N HIS A 175 -3.02 -5.33 48.06
CA HIS A 175 -3.47 -5.43 46.67
C HIS A 175 -4.12 -4.10 46.25
N GLU A 176 -3.63 -3.54 45.17
CA GLU A 176 -4.19 -2.36 44.55
C GLU A 176 -4.76 -2.71 43.19
N TYR A 177 -6.01 -2.36 42.93
CA TYR A 177 -6.70 -2.59 41.66
C TYR A 177 -7.01 -1.25 41.01
N SER A 178 -6.62 -1.08 39.76
CA SER A 178 -7.05 0.05 38.94
C SER A 178 -7.73 -0.45 37.64
N TYR A 179 -8.85 0.16 37.31
CA TYR A 179 -9.66 -0.19 36.15
C TYR A 179 -9.62 0.94 35.11
#